data_60cf90be3023ba9c9bfe20012bc8b2eb
#
_entry.id   60cf90be3023ba9c9bfe20012bc8b2eb
#
_cell.length_a   1.000
_cell.length_b   1.000
_cell.length_c   1.000
_cell.angle_alpha   90.00
_cell.angle_beta   90.00
_cell.angle_gamma   90.00
#
_symmetry.space_group_name_H-M   'P 1'
#
loop_
_entity.id
_entity.type
_entity.pdbx_description
1 polymer ?
#
loop_
_entity_poly.entity_id
_entity_poly.type
_entity_poly.pdbx_seq_one_letter_code
_entity_poly.pdbx_strand_id
1 'polypeptide(L)'
;KKIVEPDLCEVAIEARGNGQGWLIRTDIIYNTFFFISRAEELINPQRDSHGRFLAQYSILGKNNRLMIPTVDEYARLLMKLLGLPLPTPSFSHVYLTHDIDSIANYRHLRGAIGGIIRGQWRSVLASQRDIHNDPAFTFSWLIKQDKKVLNAQCIYFTKDTRGKGYDYPQYDL
;
A
#
# COMPACT_ATOMS: atom_id res chain seq x y z
N LYS A 1 16.38 24.21 -13.90
CA LYS A 1 15.38 24.80 -12.98
C LYS A 1 15.46 24.06 -11.66
N LYS A 2 15.40 24.80 -10.54
CA LYS A 2 15.37 24.22 -9.21
C LYS A 2 13.99 23.59 -8.96
N ILE A 3 13.95 22.35 -8.48
CA ILE A 3 12.72 21.70 -8.02
C ILE A 3 12.33 22.40 -6.70
N VAL A 4 11.09 22.84 -6.58
CA VAL A 4 10.56 23.52 -5.39
C VAL A 4 9.53 22.61 -4.74
N GLU A 5 9.53 22.51 -3.43
CA GLU A 5 8.48 21.75 -2.72
C GLU A 5 7.11 22.41 -2.95
N PRO A 6 6.05 21.61 -3.21
CA PRO A 6 4.71 22.12 -3.36
C PRO A 6 4.17 22.69 -2.04
N ASP A 7 3.38 23.73 -2.15
CA ASP A 7 2.57 24.23 -1.04
C ASP A 7 1.31 23.36 -0.92
N LEU A 8 1.13 22.73 0.23
CA LEU A 8 -0.04 21.89 0.57
C LEU A 8 -1.10 22.67 1.37
N CYS A 9 -1.01 23.99 1.42
CA CYS A 9 -2.07 24.80 1.97
C CYS A 9 -3.41 24.53 1.25
N GLU A 10 -4.49 24.91 1.87
CA GLU A 10 -5.82 24.82 1.26
C GLU A 10 -5.81 25.48 -0.12
N VAL A 11 -6.40 24.77 -1.11
CA VAL A 11 -6.39 25.28 -2.49
C VAL A 11 -7.22 26.55 -2.57
N ALA A 12 -6.55 27.68 -2.72
CA ALA A 12 -7.20 28.97 -2.86
C ALA A 12 -7.84 29.09 -4.24
N ILE A 13 -9.17 29.30 -4.28
CA ILE A 13 -9.97 29.44 -5.50
C ILE A 13 -10.71 30.75 -5.43
N GLU A 14 -10.62 31.54 -6.49
CA GLU A 14 -11.30 32.79 -6.63
C GLU A 14 -12.08 32.84 -7.95
N ALA A 15 -13.33 33.31 -7.91
CA ALA A 15 -14.07 33.60 -9.14
C ALA A 15 -13.47 34.84 -9.78
N ARG A 16 -13.31 34.87 -11.10
CA ARG A 16 -12.95 36.07 -11.82
C ARG A 16 -14.09 37.08 -11.76
N GLY A 17 -13.74 38.35 -11.58
CA GLY A 17 -14.72 39.40 -11.36
C GLY A 17 -15.75 39.61 -12.47
N ASN A 18 -15.56 39.04 -13.65
CA ASN A 18 -16.50 39.01 -14.76
C ASN A 18 -17.41 37.78 -14.80
N GLY A 19 -17.33 36.88 -13.78
CA GLY A 19 -18.09 35.65 -13.74
C GLY A 19 -17.66 34.55 -14.75
N GLN A 20 -16.62 34.83 -15.54
CA GLN A 20 -16.15 33.93 -16.60
C GLN A 20 -14.83 33.21 -16.19
N GLY A 21 -14.93 32.26 -15.28
CA GLY A 21 -13.83 31.41 -14.94
C GLY A 21 -13.36 31.53 -13.51
N TRP A 22 -12.35 30.72 -13.21
CA TRP A 22 -11.78 30.56 -11.89
C TRP A 22 -10.28 30.86 -11.90
N LEU A 23 -9.79 31.45 -10.85
CA LEU A 23 -8.38 31.57 -10.56
C LEU A 23 -8.02 30.58 -9.44
N ILE A 24 -7.19 29.59 -9.77
CA ILE A 24 -6.63 28.67 -8.79
C ILE A 24 -5.23 29.20 -8.46
N ARG A 25 -5.01 29.69 -7.24
CA ARG A 25 -3.71 30.25 -6.82
C ARG A 25 -2.70 29.18 -6.50
N THR A 26 -3.15 28.00 -6.05
CA THR A 26 -2.30 26.84 -5.84
C THR A 26 -2.01 26.18 -7.17
N ASP A 27 -0.74 25.94 -7.50
CA ASP A 27 -0.36 25.25 -8.73
C ASP A 27 -0.62 23.75 -8.62
N ILE A 28 -1.89 23.36 -8.76
CA ILE A 28 -2.32 21.95 -8.65
C ILE A 28 -1.72 21.08 -9.77
N ILE A 29 -1.35 21.65 -10.91
CA ILE A 29 -0.73 20.91 -12.02
C ILE A 29 0.71 20.55 -11.63
N TYR A 30 1.48 21.52 -11.16
CA TYR A 30 2.83 21.28 -10.68
C TYR A 30 2.84 20.32 -9.47
N ASN A 31 1.95 20.52 -8.50
CA ASN A 31 1.83 19.65 -7.34
C ASN A 31 1.52 18.20 -7.76
N THR A 32 0.60 18.02 -8.71
CA THR A 32 0.31 16.69 -9.27
C THR A 32 1.55 16.05 -9.89
N PHE A 33 2.24 16.80 -10.76
CA PHE A 33 3.49 16.33 -11.35
C PHE A 33 4.53 15.95 -10.27
N PHE A 34 4.71 16.79 -9.26
CA PHE A 34 5.66 16.57 -8.17
C PHE A 34 5.41 15.25 -7.45
N PHE A 35 4.14 14.92 -7.14
CA PHE A 35 3.80 13.68 -6.46
C PHE A 35 3.92 12.45 -7.37
N ILE A 36 3.38 12.51 -8.59
CA ILE A 36 3.39 11.37 -9.52
C ILE A 36 4.82 11.02 -9.96
N SER A 37 5.67 12.02 -10.19
CA SER A 37 7.04 11.83 -10.64
C SER A 37 8.02 11.47 -9.51
N ARG A 38 7.56 11.47 -8.25
CA ARG A 38 8.43 11.29 -7.06
C ARG A 38 9.59 12.32 -7.02
N ALA A 39 9.36 13.51 -7.54
CA ALA A 39 10.37 14.58 -7.61
C ALA A 39 10.94 14.94 -6.22
N GLU A 40 10.17 14.70 -5.17
CA GLU A 40 10.58 14.85 -3.78
C GLU A 40 11.84 14.06 -3.43
N GLU A 41 11.97 12.85 -3.96
CA GLU A 41 13.12 11.99 -3.67
C GLU A 41 14.43 12.47 -4.30
N LEU A 42 14.34 13.39 -5.26
CA LEU A 42 15.50 14.03 -5.85
C LEU A 42 16.03 15.19 -5.00
N ILE A 43 15.15 15.85 -4.26
CA ILE A 43 15.52 17.01 -3.42
C ILE A 43 15.74 16.65 -1.97
N ASN A 44 15.18 15.53 -1.50
CA ASN A 44 15.35 15.03 -0.14
C ASN A 44 16.15 13.72 -0.17
N PRO A 45 17.45 13.76 0.25
CA PRO A 45 18.32 12.58 0.18
C PRO A 45 18.13 11.60 1.34
N GLN A 46 17.24 11.87 2.28
CA GLN A 46 17.03 11.01 3.46
C GLN A 46 16.56 9.61 3.06
N ARG A 47 17.24 8.59 3.60
CA ARG A 47 16.94 7.18 3.37
C ARG A 47 17.07 6.41 4.70
N ASP A 48 16.37 5.29 4.80
CA ASP A 48 16.58 4.33 5.88
C ASP A 48 17.84 3.47 5.65
N SER A 49 18.11 2.53 6.57
CA SER A 49 19.23 1.57 6.47
C SER A 49 19.16 0.65 5.24
N HIS A 50 18.02 0.59 4.56
CA HIS A 50 17.79 -0.20 3.34
C HIS A 50 17.75 0.66 2.07
N GLY A 51 18.07 1.94 2.17
CA GLY A 51 18.05 2.87 1.04
C GLY A 51 16.65 3.33 0.62
N ARG A 52 15.61 3.11 1.43
CA ARG A 52 14.23 3.48 1.12
C ARG A 52 13.91 4.90 1.62
N PHE A 53 13.13 5.63 0.82
CA PHE A 53 12.54 6.89 1.24
C PHE A 53 11.32 6.63 2.12
N LEU A 54 11.37 7.06 3.37
CA LEU A 54 10.30 6.80 4.32
C LEU A 54 9.18 7.83 4.22
N ALA A 55 7.95 7.37 4.40
CA ALA A 55 6.75 8.21 4.35
C ALA A 55 6.82 9.43 5.29
N GLN A 56 7.45 9.29 6.46
CA GLN A 56 7.64 10.41 7.41
C GLN A 56 8.51 11.55 6.88
N TYR A 57 9.34 11.28 5.88
CA TYR A 57 10.20 12.29 5.24
C TYR A 57 9.49 13.00 4.10
N SER A 58 8.39 12.43 3.62
CA SER A 58 7.61 13.02 2.55
C SER A 58 6.86 14.26 3.00
N ILE A 59 6.60 15.16 2.05
CA ILE A 59 5.79 16.35 2.31
C ILE A 59 4.35 15.96 2.73
N LEU A 60 3.79 14.88 2.16
CA LEU A 60 2.49 14.35 2.59
C LEU A 60 2.55 13.83 4.02
N GLY A 61 3.63 13.11 4.40
CA GLY A 61 3.83 12.61 5.76
C GLY A 61 3.96 13.74 6.77
N LYS A 62 4.79 14.73 6.48
CA LYS A 62 5.00 15.92 7.35
C LYS A 62 3.72 16.73 7.57
N ASN A 63 2.79 16.69 6.61
CA ASN A 63 1.51 17.41 6.66
C ASN A 63 0.32 16.53 7.06
N ASN A 64 0.56 15.30 7.55
CA ASN A 64 -0.49 14.33 7.95
C ASN A 64 -1.50 14.01 6.83
N ARG A 65 -1.06 14.00 5.57
CA ARG A 65 -1.89 13.79 4.38
C ARG A 65 -1.68 12.43 3.70
N LEU A 66 -0.96 11.49 4.32
CA LEU A 66 -0.68 10.16 3.73
C LEU A 66 -1.94 9.36 3.39
N MET A 67 -3.02 9.56 4.14
CA MET A 67 -4.30 8.87 3.91
C MET A 67 -5.26 9.65 3.01
N ILE A 68 -4.81 10.78 2.47
CA ILE A 68 -5.62 11.65 1.61
C ILE A 68 -5.13 11.50 0.17
N PRO A 69 -6.01 11.11 -0.77
CA PRO A 69 -5.64 10.98 -2.19
C PRO A 69 -5.52 12.36 -2.85
N THR A 70 -4.48 13.10 -2.50
CA THR A 70 -4.29 14.52 -2.83
C THR A 70 -4.38 14.81 -4.34
N VAL A 71 -3.82 13.91 -5.18
CA VAL A 71 -3.87 14.06 -6.63
C VAL A 71 -5.29 13.89 -7.16
N ASP A 72 -6.03 12.91 -6.62
CA ASP A 72 -7.44 12.70 -7.00
C ASP A 72 -8.32 13.87 -6.54
N GLU A 73 -8.01 14.48 -5.37
CA GLU A 73 -8.70 15.69 -4.91
C GLU A 73 -8.48 16.85 -5.87
N TYR A 74 -7.26 17.06 -6.36
CA TYR A 74 -6.96 18.08 -7.37
C TYR A 74 -7.71 17.82 -8.69
N ALA A 75 -7.73 16.57 -9.14
CA ALA A 75 -8.44 16.19 -10.36
C ALA A 75 -9.96 16.44 -10.22
N ARG A 76 -10.56 16.03 -9.11
CA ARG A 76 -11.98 16.27 -8.83
C ARG A 76 -12.32 17.74 -8.75
N LEU A 77 -11.47 18.54 -8.11
CA LEU A 77 -11.63 19.97 -8.02
C LEU A 77 -11.62 20.59 -9.42
N LEU A 78 -10.64 20.26 -10.25
CA LEU A 78 -10.53 20.76 -11.61
C LEU A 78 -11.77 20.41 -12.45
N MET A 79 -12.20 19.14 -12.39
CA MET A 79 -13.43 18.70 -13.09
C MET A 79 -14.65 19.50 -12.65
N LYS A 80 -14.82 19.71 -11.34
CA LYS A 80 -15.92 20.51 -10.79
C LYS A 80 -15.90 21.95 -11.31
N LEU A 81 -14.74 22.59 -11.33
CA LEU A 81 -14.58 23.98 -11.81
C LEU A 81 -14.83 24.12 -13.31
N LEU A 82 -14.54 23.06 -14.07
CA LEU A 82 -14.79 22.98 -15.51
C LEU A 82 -16.24 22.56 -15.85
N GLY A 83 -17.07 22.27 -14.85
CA GLY A 83 -18.42 21.77 -15.08
C GLY A 83 -18.48 20.38 -15.69
N LEU A 84 -17.41 19.60 -15.55
CA LEU A 84 -17.35 18.24 -16.05
C LEU A 84 -18.00 17.26 -15.07
N PRO A 85 -18.65 16.19 -15.56
CA PRO A 85 -19.23 15.19 -14.70
C PRO A 85 -18.12 14.48 -13.90
N LEU A 86 -18.33 14.36 -12.59
CA LEU A 86 -17.41 13.56 -11.77
C LEU A 86 -17.60 12.08 -12.07
N PRO A 87 -16.51 11.31 -12.25
CA PRO A 87 -16.63 9.89 -12.45
C PRO A 87 -17.26 9.24 -11.22
N THR A 88 -18.31 8.46 -11.45
CA THR A 88 -18.83 7.56 -10.41
C THR A 88 -17.90 6.37 -10.33
N PRO A 89 -17.30 6.09 -9.16
CA PRO A 89 -16.47 4.91 -9.02
C PRO A 89 -17.34 3.66 -9.31
N SER A 90 -17.07 2.98 -10.40
CA SER A 90 -17.67 1.71 -10.71
C SER A 90 -16.55 0.71 -10.94
N PHE A 91 -16.49 -0.32 -10.09
CA PHE A 91 -15.56 -1.42 -10.27
C PHE A 91 -16.36 -2.60 -10.87
N SER A 92 -16.07 -2.94 -12.11
CA SER A 92 -16.65 -4.14 -12.71
C SER A 92 -16.04 -5.42 -12.14
N HIS A 93 -14.76 -5.35 -11.80
CA HIS A 93 -13.99 -6.46 -11.23
C HIS A 93 -13.02 -5.94 -10.15
N VAL A 94 -12.89 -6.70 -9.09
CA VAL A 94 -11.89 -6.47 -8.03
C VAL A 94 -10.96 -7.68 -7.99
N TYR A 95 -9.67 -7.45 -8.08
CA TYR A 95 -8.65 -8.47 -7.92
C TYR A 95 -7.99 -8.27 -6.56
N LEU A 96 -8.22 -9.22 -5.66
CA LEU A 96 -7.52 -9.28 -4.37
C LEU A 96 -6.27 -10.13 -4.56
N THR A 97 -5.11 -9.53 -4.39
CA THR A 97 -3.83 -10.21 -4.57
C THR A 97 -3.14 -10.39 -3.23
N HIS A 98 -2.64 -11.59 -2.98
CA HIS A 98 -1.94 -11.94 -1.76
C HIS A 98 -0.57 -12.51 -2.11
N ASP A 99 0.49 -11.88 -1.60
CA ASP A 99 1.85 -12.36 -1.73
C ASP A 99 2.19 -13.21 -0.50
N ILE A 100 2.43 -14.50 -0.72
CA ILE A 100 2.61 -15.48 0.34
C ILE A 100 4.10 -15.77 0.51
N ASP A 101 4.72 -15.06 1.42
CA ASP A 101 6.15 -15.26 1.75
C ASP A 101 6.39 -16.49 2.61
N SER A 102 5.46 -16.86 3.46
CA SER A 102 5.59 -18.00 4.37
C SER A 102 4.24 -18.63 4.69
N ILE A 103 4.18 -19.95 4.62
CA ILE A 103 2.99 -20.72 4.95
C ILE A 103 2.98 -21.10 6.43
N ALA A 104 4.15 -21.29 7.03
CA ALA A 104 4.29 -21.69 8.43
C ALA A 104 5.59 -21.20 9.06
N ASN A 105 5.53 -20.82 10.34
CA ASN A 105 6.69 -20.37 11.11
C ASN A 105 7.50 -21.52 11.70
N TYR A 106 6.84 -22.59 12.13
CA TYR A 106 7.45 -23.62 12.98
C TYR A 106 7.59 -24.99 12.32
N ARG A 107 7.16 -25.13 11.08
CA ARG A 107 7.20 -26.42 10.35
C ARG A 107 8.61 -26.78 9.84
N HIS A 108 9.54 -25.84 9.80
CA HIS A 108 10.93 -26.07 9.44
C HIS A 108 11.85 -25.99 10.66
N LEU A 109 12.96 -26.74 10.65
CA LEU A 109 13.84 -26.93 11.80
C LEU A 109 14.31 -25.61 12.45
N ARG A 110 14.73 -24.65 11.64
CA ARG A 110 15.21 -23.34 12.12
C ARG A 110 14.10 -22.54 12.83
N GLY A 111 12.88 -22.59 12.31
CA GLY A 111 11.73 -21.94 12.92
C GLY A 111 11.30 -22.60 14.22
N ALA A 112 11.28 -23.92 14.25
CA ALA A 112 10.98 -24.71 15.44
C ALA A 112 11.99 -24.44 16.58
N ILE A 113 13.29 -24.51 16.30
CA ILE A 113 14.35 -24.23 17.27
C ILE A 113 14.22 -22.77 17.77
N GLY A 114 14.07 -21.80 16.86
CA GLY A 114 13.88 -20.41 17.24
C GLY A 114 12.63 -20.16 18.08
N GLY A 115 11.54 -20.89 17.82
CA GLY A 115 10.33 -20.87 18.63
C GLY A 115 10.56 -21.40 20.05
N ILE A 116 11.26 -22.52 20.18
CA ILE A 116 11.61 -23.12 21.49
C ILE A 116 12.49 -22.14 22.30
N ILE A 117 13.53 -21.57 21.70
CA ILE A 117 14.42 -20.61 22.36
C ILE A 117 13.65 -19.37 22.87
N ARG A 118 12.63 -18.93 22.14
CA ARG A 118 11.73 -17.83 22.56
C ARG A 118 10.64 -18.25 23.55
N GLY A 119 10.68 -19.46 24.09
CA GLY A 119 9.69 -19.97 25.04
C GLY A 119 8.33 -20.36 24.43
N GLN A 120 8.23 -20.40 23.09
CA GLN A 120 6.99 -20.69 22.34
C GLN A 120 6.81 -22.19 22.04
N TRP A 121 7.36 -23.07 22.88
CA TRP A 121 7.40 -24.52 22.63
C TRP A 121 6.02 -25.15 22.43
N ARG A 122 4.96 -24.63 23.12
CA ARG A 122 3.57 -25.12 22.95
C ARG A 122 3.06 -24.84 21.53
N SER A 123 3.29 -23.64 21.01
CA SER A 123 2.92 -23.26 19.64
C SER A 123 3.71 -24.07 18.60
N VAL A 124 4.99 -24.35 18.86
CA VAL A 124 5.81 -25.20 18.02
C VAL A 124 5.21 -26.61 17.96
N LEU A 125 4.91 -27.23 19.10
CA LEU A 125 4.31 -28.56 19.14
C LEU A 125 2.92 -28.62 18.49
N ALA A 126 2.10 -27.61 18.71
CA ALA A 126 0.79 -27.50 18.09
C ALA A 126 0.90 -27.41 16.55
N SER A 127 1.80 -26.57 16.04
CA SER A 127 2.09 -26.44 14.61
C SER A 127 2.62 -27.74 14.00
N GLN A 128 3.49 -28.49 14.70
CA GLN A 128 4.00 -29.80 14.22
C GLN A 128 2.89 -30.86 14.10
N ARG A 129 1.86 -30.79 14.95
CA ARG A 129 0.69 -31.69 14.89
C ARG A 129 -0.26 -31.33 13.77
N ASP A 130 -0.56 -30.04 13.65
CA ASP A 130 -1.50 -29.51 12.66
C ASP A 130 -1.04 -28.11 12.22
N ILE A 131 -0.92 -27.91 10.90
CA ILE A 131 -0.51 -26.64 10.32
C ILE A 131 -1.49 -25.50 10.63
N HIS A 132 -2.77 -25.80 10.82
CA HIS A 132 -3.78 -24.79 11.19
C HIS A 132 -3.50 -24.13 12.55
N ASN A 133 -2.68 -24.75 13.39
CA ASN A 133 -2.23 -24.17 14.65
C ASN A 133 -0.93 -23.34 14.52
N ASP A 134 -0.36 -23.25 13.32
CA ASP A 134 0.79 -22.38 13.08
C ASP A 134 0.32 -20.91 12.97
N PRO A 135 0.96 -19.98 13.72
CA PRO A 135 0.53 -18.57 13.69
C PRO A 135 0.67 -17.90 12.32
N ALA A 136 1.50 -18.43 11.41
CA ALA A 136 1.60 -17.91 10.04
C ALA A 136 0.55 -18.52 9.10
N PHE A 137 -0.15 -19.60 9.49
CA PHE A 137 -1.18 -20.21 8.66
C PHE A 137 -2.51 -19.48 8.80
N THR A 138 -2.64 -18.37 8.08
CA THR A 138 -3.81 -17.48 8.17
C THR A 138 -4.78 -17.62 6.99
N PHE A 139 -4.62 -18.62 6.13
CA PHE A 139 -5.39 -18.77 4.89
C PHE A 139 -6.90 -18.86 5.12
N SER A 140 -7.35 -19.65 6.09
CA SER A 140 -8.79 -19.77 6.38
C SER A 140 -9.43 -18.45 6.75
N TRP A 141 -8.71 -17.61 7.51
CA TRP A 141 -9.16 -16.27 7.86
C TRP A 141 -9.14 -15.35 6.63
N LEU A 142 -8.07 -15.38 5.84
CA LEU A 142 -7.87 -14.56 4.64
C LEU A 142 -8.97 -14.83 3.62
N ILE A 143 -9.20 -16.09 3.26
CA ILE A 143 -10.27 -16.54 2.36
C ILE A 143 -11.65 -16.06 2.86
N LYS A 144 -11.87 -16.12 4.18
CA LYS A 144 -13.13 -15.63 4.76
C LYS A 144 -13.29 -14.11 4.62
N GLN A 145 -12.20 -13.35 4.67
CA GLN A 145 -12.27 -11.90 4.41
C GLN A 145 -12.53 -11.61 2.93
N ASP A 146 -11.81 -12.30 2.04
CA ASP A 146 -11.93 -12.14 0.58
C ASP A 146 -13.36 -12.38 0.09
N LYS A 147 -14.02 -13.40 0.62
CA LYS A 147 -15.42 -13.72 0.30
C LYS A 147 -16.43 -12.63 0.68
N LYS A 148 -16.03 -11.64 1.46
CA LYS A 148 -16.89 -10.50 1.81
C LYS A 148 -16.89 -9.42 0.72
N VAL A 149 -15.92 -9.45 -0.17
CA VAL A 149 -15.81 -8.48 -1.27
C VAL A 149 -16.60 -8.99 -2.46
N LEU A 150 -17.64 -8.26 -2.82
CA LEU A 150 -18.49 -8.63 -3.97
C LEU A 150 -17.69 -8.54 -5.28
N ASN A 151 -17.87 -9.54 -6.14
CA ASN A 151 -17.24 -9.64 -7.46
C ASN A 151 -15.70 -9.65 -7.41
N ALA A 152 -15.09 -10.09 -6.30
CA ALA A 152 -13.67 -10.23 -6.19
C ALA A 152 -13.16 -11.55 -6.76
N GLN A 153 -12.05 -11.48 -7.48
CA GLN A 153 -11.21 -12.64 -7.81
C GLN A 153 -9.96 -12.59 -6.91
N CYS A 154 -9.65 -13.72 -6.27
CA CYS A 154 -8.52 -13.81 -5.38
C CYS A 154 -7.36 -14.51 -6.08
N ILE A 155 -6.18 -13.90 -6.03
CA ILE A 155 -4.94 -14.41 -6.62
C ILE A 155 -3.91 -14.53 -5.50
N TYR A 156 -3.41 -15.74 -5.27
CA TYR A 156 -2.37 -16.01 -4.29
C TYR A 156 -1.05 -16.26 -5.02
N PHE A 157 -0.09 -15.36 -4.83
CA PHE A 157 1.26 -15.53 -5.34
C PHE A 157 2.08 -16.31 -4.32
N THR A 158 2.53 -17.49 -4.70
CA THR A 158 3.41 -18.31 -3.87
C THR A 158 4.78 -18.38 -4.52
N LYS A 159 5.82 -18.39 -3.70
CA LYS A 159 7.18 -18.57 -4.19
C LYS A 159 7.41 -20.04 -4.53
N ASP A 160 7.48 -20.35 -5.82
CA ASP A 160 7.93 -21.67 -6.31
C ASP A 160 9.43 -21.56 -6.64
N THR A 161 10.29 -21.68 -5.63
CA THR A 161 11.73 -21.85 -5.87
C THR A 161 12.20 -23.14 -5.27
N ARG A 162 12.50 -24.11 -6.11
CA ARG A 162 13.38 -25.23 -5.79
C ARG A 162 14.83 -24.74 -5.66
N GLY A 163 15.07 -23.78 -4.78
CA GLY A 163 16.37 -23.15 -4.58
C GLY A 163 16.93 -23.46 -3.22
N LYS A 164 18.23 -23.69 -3.16
CA LYS A 164 18.98 -23.98 -1.94
C LYS A 164 18.64 -22.96 -0.84
N GLY A 165 17.91 -23.40 0.20
CA GLY A 165 17.84 -22.71 1.46
C GLY A 165 16.49 -22.36 2.03
N TYR A 166 15.41 -22.32 1.25
CA TYR A 166 14.08 -22.01 1.73
C TYR A 166 13.00 -22.75 0.93
N ASP A 167 13.16 -24.09 0.85
CA ASP A 167 12.12 -24.92 0.25
C ASP A 167 10.97 -25.02 1.24
N TYR A 168 9.82 -24.48 0.86
CA TYR A 168 8.59 -24.79 1.56
C TYR A 168 8.27 -26.25 1.31
N PRO A 169 8.02 -27.05 2.37
CA PRO A 169 7.46 -28.37 2.17
C PRO A 169 6.20 -28.25 1.32
N GLN A 170 6.01 -29.15 0.35
CA GLN A 170 4.77 -29.18 -0.42
C GLN A 170 3.62 -29.38 0.55
N TYR A 171 2.74 -28.41 0.62
CA TYR A 171 1.48 -28.52 1.32
C TYR A 171 0.39 -28.65 0.27
N ASP A 172 -0.39 -29.73 0.35
CA ASP A 172 -1.69 -29.80 -0.35
C ASP A 172 -2.62 -28.78 0.35
N LEU A 173 -2.93 -27.70 -0.34
CA LEU A 173 -3.85 -26.65 0.11
C LEU A 173 -5.29 -27.00 -0.24
#